data_0e5bfddf994f26101d1fda9492764d08
#
_entry.id   0e5bfddf994f26101d1fda9492764d08
#
_cell.length_a   1.000
_cell.length_b   1.000
_cell.length_c   1.000
_cell.angle_alpha   90.00
_cell.angle_beta   90.00
_cell.angle_gamma   90.00
#
_symmetry.space_group_name_H-M   'P 1'
#
loop_
_entity.id
_entity.type
_entity.pdbx_description
1 polymer ?
#
loop_
_entity_poly.entity_id
_entity_poly.type
_entity_poly.pdbx_seq_one_letter_code
_entity_poly.pdbx_strand_id
1 'polypeptide(L)'
;MSLRECESLGAMSNPTQPSTTISNIGVAMFTIADQDAAIAFYTQTLGWELRADVPFGDEGANRWVEVAPPGSTARLALNPPMGHAGPGASAIGVETPDVEAEYARVQAIDGVKTGEMMGGEGPVPRMFSIEDPDGNHIWVVQPA
;
A
#
# COMPACT_ATOMS: atom_id res chain seq x y z
N MET A 1 18.06 -12.32 -27.74
CA MET A 1 17.57 -11.97 -27.29
C MET A 1 17.08 -11.60 -27.09
N SER A 2 17.50 -11.78 -27.44
CA SER A 2 16.98 -11.38 -27.10
C SER A 2 16.51 -11.11 -26.66
N LEU A 3 16.87 -11.21 -26.81
CA LEU A 3 16.43 -10.97 -26.12
C LEU A 3 15.75 -10.90 -25.84
N ARG A 4 15.84 -11.03 -26.09
CA ARG A 4 15.24 -11.03 -25.64
C ARG A 4 14.82 -10.92 -25.20
N GLU A 5 15.31 -11.09 -25.49
CA GLU A 5 15.00 -11.06 -24.90
C GLU A 5 14.70 -10.69 -24.28
N CYS A 6 15.03 -10.81 -24.70
CA CYS A 6 14.76 -10.45 -24.01
C CYS A 6 14.34 -10.22 -23.65
N GLU A 7 14.52 -10.19 -23.70
CA GLU A 7 14.20 -10.00 -23.22
C GLU A 7 13.66 -9.73 -22.66
N SER A 8 13.78 -9.94 -22.98
CA SER A 8 13.45 -9.79 -22.52
C SER A 8 13.26 -9.70 -21.99
N LEU A 9 13.54 -9.74 -22.03
CA LEU A 9 13.72 -9.75 -21.45
C LEU A 9 13.75 -9.63 -20.61
N GLY A 10 13.51 -9.51 -20.59
CA GLY A 10 13.78 -9.63 -20.01
C GLY A 10 14.18 -9.67 -19.24
N ALA A 11 13.77 -9.61 -18.97
CA ALA A 11 14.68 -9.51 -17.98
C ALA A 11 15.76 -10.39 -18.06
N MET A 12 16.67 -9.95 -18.10
CA MET A 12 17.77 -10.76 -18.14
C MET A 12 18.31 -11.01 -16.81
N SER A 13 18.10 -12.19 -16.26
CA SER A 13 18.69 -12.49 -14.98
C SER A 13 20.18 -12.63 -15.12
N ASN A 14 20.89 -12.19 -14.11
CA ASN A 14 22.31 -12.38 -13.93
C ASN A 14 22.58 -13.89 -13.81
N PRO A 15 23.57 -14.45 -14.55
CA PRO A 15 23.81 -15.90 -14.47
C PRO A 15 24.13 -16.41 -13.08
N THR A 16 24.59 -15.53 -12.15
CA THR A 16 24.88 -15.95 -10.78
C THR A 16 23.69 -15.83 -9.84
N GLN A 17 22.57 -15.29 -10.31
CA GLN A 17 21.37 -15.19 -9.49
C GLN A 17 20.59 -16.48 -9.51
N PRO A 18 20.07 -16.93 -8.37
CA PRO A 18 19.12 -18.03 -8.36
C PRO A 18 17.87 -17.67 -9.14
N SER A 19 17.26 -18.66 -9.74
CA SER A 19 15.97 -18.47 -10.41
C SER A 19 14.85 -18.54 -9.40
N THR A 20 13.80 -17.76 -9.64
CA THR A 20 12.62 -17.81 -8.82
C THR A 20 11.38 -17.82 -9.70
N THR A 21 10.31 -18.47 -9.24
CA THR A 21 9.02 -18.43 -9.90
C THR A 21 8.15 -17.30 -9.33
N ILE A 22 8.61 -16.63 -8.26
CA ILE A 22 7.88 -15.50 -7.68
C ILE A 22 8.01 -14.32 -8.64
N SER A 23 6.88 -13.74 -9.03
CA SER A 23 6.85 -12.72 -10.06
C SER A 23 6.30 -11.38 -9.60
N ASN A 24 5.68 -11.31 -8.43
CA ASN A 24 4.92 -10.12 -8.06
C ASN A 24 4.69 -10.07 -6.56
N ILE A 25 4.65 -8.86 -6.03
CA ILE A 25 4.15 -8.63 -4.66
C ILE A 25 2.68 -8.27 -4.83
N GLY A 26 1.79 -9.21 -4.48
CA GLY A 26 0.37 -9.06 -4.78
C GLY A 26 -0.42 -8.37 -3.69
N VAL A 27 -0.05 -8.60 -2.43
CA VAL A 27 -0.80 -8.04 -1.31
C VAL A 27 0.15 -7.72 -0.16
N ALA A 28 -0.04 -6.55 0.45
CA ALA A 28 0.55 -6.21 1.73
C ALA A 28 -0.56 -6.29 2.78
N MET A 29 -0.21 -6.42 4.06
CA MET A 29 -1.20 -6.61 5.10
C MET A 29 -0.97 -5.62 6.23
N PHE A 30 -2.02 -4.88 6.58
CA PHE A 30 -2.05 -4.05 7.79
C PHE A 30 -2.90 -4.74 8.83
N THR A 31 -2.50 -4.63 10.09
CA THR A 31 -3.34 -5.03 11.20
C THR A 31 -4.14 -3.82 11.66
N ILE A 32 -5.45 -3.99 11.77
CA ILE A 32 -6.35 -2.91 12.15
C ILE A 32 -7.33 -3.41 13.21
N ALA A 33 -7.91 -2.50 13.97
CA ALA A 33 -8.81 -2.87 15.06
C ALA A 33 -10.24 -3.04 14.58
N ASP A 34 -10.70 -2.20 13.65
CA ASP A 34 -12.09 -2.17 13.20
C ASP A 34 -12.12 -2.10 11.69
N GLN A 35 -12.54 -3.21 11.06
CA GLN A 35 -12.52 -3.32 9.60
C GLN A 35 -13.48 -2.33 8.93
N ASP A 36 -14.65 -2.08 9.51
CA ASP A 36 -15.58 -1.12 8.92
C ASP A 36 -15.04 0.29 8.97
N ALA A 37 -14.42 0.67 10.09
CA ALA A 37 -13.80 1.99 10.20
C ALA A 37 -12.63 2.13 9.23
N ALA A 38 -11.85 1.06 9.06
CA ALA A 38 -10.74 1.07 8.12
C ALA A 38 -11.23 1.21 6.68
N ILE A 39 -12.27 0.44 6.30
CA ILE A 39 -12.85 0.57 4.96
C ILE A 39 -13.28 2.01 4.70
N ALA A 40 -13.97 2.62 5.66
CA ALA A 40 -14.42 4.00 5.50
C ALA A 40 -13.25 4.96 5.30
N PHE A 41 -12.19 4.78 6.06
CA PHE A 41 -11.01 5.63 5.93
C PHE A 41 -10.38 5.50 4.55
N TYR A 42 -10.11 4.29 4.11
CA TYR A 42 -9.42 4.09 2.83
C TYR A 42 -10.28 4.46 1.64
N THR A 43 -11.58 4.16 1.68
CA THR A 43 -12.44 4.43 0.52
C THR A 43 -13.03 5.83 0.53
N GLN A 44 -13.52 6.30 1.67
CA GLN A 44 -14.21 7.59 1.73
C GLN A 44 -13.23 8.74 1.94
N THR A 45 -12.22 8.54 2.78
CA THR A 45 -11.27 9.61 3.09
C THR A 45 -10.15 9.66 2.05
N LEU A 46 -9.52 8.54 1.75
CA LEU A 46 -8.40 8.51 0.82
C LEU A 46 -8.82 8.35 -0.64
N GLY A 47 -10.04 7.89 -0.90
CA GLY A 47 -10.52 7.73 -2.27
C GLY A 47 -10.06 6.44 -2.94
N TRP A 48 -9.66 5.46 -2.16
CA TRP A 48 -9.23 4.17 -2.70
C TRP A 48 -10.45 3.29 -2.99
N GLU A 49 -10.20 2.17 -3.66
CA GLU A 49 -11.24 1.21 -4.03
C GLU A 49 -11.29 0.06 -3.04
N LEU A 50 -12.49 -0.39 -2.72
CA LEU A 50 -12.68 -1.64 -2.00
C LEU A 50 -12.58 -2.76 -3.03
N ARG A 51 -11.56 -3.62 -2.89
CA ARG A 51 -11.30 -4.69 -3.85
C ARG A 51 -11.88 -6.03 -3.42
N ALA A 52 -12.00 -6.26 -2.12
CA ALA A 52 -12.57 -7.50 -1.60
C ALA A 52 -13.13 -7.27 -0.21
N ASP A 53 -14.21 -7.96 0.10
CA ASP A 53 -14.83 -7.96 1.43
C ASP A 53 -15.64 -9.25 1.50
N VAL A 54 -14.96 -10.33 1.88
CA VAL A 54 -15.55 -11.68 1.80
C VAL A 54 -15.32 -12.43 3.11
N PRO A 55 -16.27 -13.28 3.49
CA PRO A 55 -16.07 -14.11 4.67
C PRO A 55 -15.09 -15.24 4.39
N PHE A 56 -14.37 -15.64 5.41
CA PHE A 56 -13.51 -16.81 5.34
C PHE A 56 -13.38 -17.44 6.72
N GLY A 57 -12.76 -18.62 6.77
CA GLY A 57 -12.60 -19.36 8.00
C GLY A 57 -13.82 -20.19 8.31
N ASP A 58 -13.84 -20.80 9.51
CA ASP A 58 -14.92 -21.69 9.92
C ASP A 58 -16.24 -20.93 9.94
N GLU A 59 -17.19 -21.40 9.13
CA GLU A 59 -18.53 -20.81 9.01
C GLU A 59 -18.51 -19.32 8.75
N GLY A 60 -17.46 -18.84 8.06
CA GLY A 60 -17.36 -17.42 7.73
C GLY A 60 -17.10 -16.52 8.93
N ALA A 61 -16.44 -17.06 9.95
CA ALA A 61 -16.23 -16.31 11.20
C ALA A 61 -15.33 -15.09 11.02
N ASN A 62 -14.51 -15.08 9.98
CA ASN A 62 -13.59 -13.98 9.71
C ASN A 62 -13.96 -13.28 8.41
N ARG A 63 -13.36 -12.14 8.19
CA ARG A 63 -13.69 -11.30 7.06
C ARG A 63 -12.39 -10.83 6.42
N TRP A 64 -12.23 -11.12 5.13
CA TRP A 64 -11.05 -10.69 4.38
C TRP A 64 -11.38 -9.43 3.61
N VAL A 65 -10.65 -8.34 3.89
CA VAL A 65 -10.91 -7.04 3.29
C VAL A 65 -9.65 -6.59 2.57
N GLU A 66 -9.81 -6.15 1.32
CA GLU A 66 -8.71 -5.57 0.55
C GLU A 66 -9.13 -4.23 -0.04
N VAL A 67 -8.22 -3.27 0.01
CA VAL A 67 -8.39 -1.96 -0.61
C VAL A 67 -7.17 -1.67 -1.47
N ALA A 68 -7.29 -0.75 -2.41
CA ALA A 68 -6.14 -0.32 -3.22
C ALA A 68 -6.45 1.01 -3.89
N PRO A 69 -5.41 1.81 -4.19
CA PRO A 69 -5.60 2.99 -5.03
C PRO A 69 -6.14 2.59 -6.40
N PRO A 70 -6.94 3.43 -7.05
CA PRO A 70 -7.42 3.12 -8.40
C PRO A 70 -6.26 2.81 -9.34
N GLY A 71 -6.38 1.71 -10.08
CA GLY A 71 -5.36 1.29 -11.03
C GLY A 71 -4.20 0.48 -10.45
N SER A 72 -4.14 0.33 -9.15
CA SER A 72 -3.06 -0.45 -8.53
C SER A 72 -3.25 -1.94 -8.78
N THR A 73 -2.16 -2.65 -9.12
CA THR A 73 -2.20 -4.10 -9.23
C THR A 73 -2.00 -4.77 -7.87
N ALA A 74 -1.23 -4.15 -7.00
CA ALA A 74 -1.06 -4.63 -5.63
C ALA A 74 -2.23 -4.17 -4.77
N ARG A 75 -2.53 -4.94 -3.75
CA ARG A 75 -3.64 -4.67 -2.85
C ARG A 75 -3.14 -4.61 -1.42
N LEU A 76 -3.90 -3.94 -0.58
CA LEU A 76 -3.63 -3.83 0.86
C LEU A 76 -4.75 -4.54 1.60
N ALA A 77 -4.41 -5.59 2.34
CA ALA A 77 -5.39 -6.29 3.17
C ALA A 77 -5.49 -5.60 4.54
N LEU A 78 -6.70 -5.46 5.02
CA LEU A 78 -7.00 -4.82 6.30
C LEU A 78 -7.54 -5.91 7.24
N ASN A 79 -6.65 -6.46 8.05
CA ASN A 79 -6.96 -7.65 8.85
C ASN A 79 -7.01 -7.33 10.33
N PRO A 80 -7.89 -8.01 11.10
CA PRO A 80 -7.80 -7.95 12.55
C PRO A 80 -6.52 -8.66 13.00
N PRO A 81 -6.12 -8.49 14.26
CA PRO A 81 -4.96 -9.22 14.77
C PRO A 81 -5.14 -10.73 14.58
N MET A 82 -4.16 -11.37 13.98
CA MET A 82 -4.21 -12.79 13.65
C MET A 82 -2.94 -13.49 14.13
N GLY A 83 -2.51 -13.16 15.33
CA GLY A 83 -1.30 -13.74 15.90
C GLY A 83 -0.01 -13.04 15.49
N HIS A 84 -0.13 -11.91 14.83
CA HIS A 84 1.00 -11.10 14.39
C HIS A 84 1.07 -9.81 15.21
N ALA A 85 1.71 -8.76 14.66
CA ALA A 85 1.78 -7.47 15.33
C ALA A 85 0.39 -6.92 15.57
N GLY A 86 0.24 -6.11 16.61
CA GLY A 86 -1.00 -5.43 16.89
C GLY A 86 -1.28 -4.30 15.90
N PRO A 87 -2.44 -3.64 16.04
CA PRO A 87 -2.77 -2.51 15.17
C PRO A 87 -1.71 -1.42 15.24
N GLY A 88 -1.44 -0.78 14.10
CA GLY A 88 -0.57 0.39 14.05
C GLY A 88 0.90 0.08 13.85
N ALA A 89 1.26 -1.17 13.57
CA ALA A 89 2.67 -1.55 13.52
C ALA A 89 3.23 -1.65 12.10
N SER A 90 2.49 -1.23 11.08
CA SER A 90 2.86 -1.49 9.68
C SER A 90 3.01 -0.21 8.87
N ALA A 91 3.70 -0.33 7.74
CA ALA A 91 3.88 0.78 6.81
C ALA A 91 3.92 0.25 5.38
N ILE A 92 3.42 1.05 4.44
CA ILE A 92 3.57 0.79 3.01
C ILE A 92 3.97 2.07 2.30
N GLY A 93 4.50 1.91 1.08
CA GLY A 93 4.75 3.04 0.19
C GLY A 93 3.78 3.00 -0.97
N VAL A 94 3.23 4.14 -1.33
CA VAL A 94 2.39 4.31 -2.52
C VAL A 94 2.98 5.45 -3.35
N GLU A 95 2.62 5.50 -4.62
CA GLU A 95 3.22 6.46 -5.53
C GLU A 95 2.17 7.41 -6.07
N THR A 96 2.59 8.65 -6.31
CA THR A 96 1.75 9.66 -6.93
C THR A 96 2.59 10.45 -7.94
N PRO A 97 2.00 10.88 -9.05
CA PRO A 97 2.73 11.78 -9.96
C PRO A 97 2.83 13.22 -9.45
N ASP A 98 2.09 13.57 -8.38
CA ASP A 98 2.08 14.95 -7.89
C ASP A 98 1.91 14.93 -6.37
N VAL A 99 3.02 14.82 -5.66
CA VAL A 99 3.00 14.69 -4.20
C VAL A 99 2.52 15.98 -3.52
N GLU A 100 2.79 17.14 -4.13
CA GLU A 100 2.35 18.40 -3.54
C GLU A 100 0.82 18.52 -3.59
N ALA A 101 0.21 18.11 -4.70
CA ALA A 101 -1.24 18.15 -4.82
C ALA A 101 -1.90 17.17 -3.85
N GLU A 102 -1.34 15.99 -3.72
CA GLU A 102 -1.90 15.01 -2.78
C GLU A 102 -1.76 15.48 -1.35
N TYR A 103 -0.62 16.07 -1.01
CA TYR A 103 -0.40 16.61 0.32
C TYR A 103 -1.44 17.69 0.66
N ALA A 104 -1.64 18.64 -0.27
CA ALA A 104 -2.63 19.69 -0.07
C ALA A 104 -4.03 19.12 0.09
N ARG A 105 -4.37 18.10 -0.71
CA ARG A 105 -5.70 17.48 -0.63
C ARG A 105 -5.92 16.86 0.74
N VAL A 106 -4.93 16.10 1.22
CA VAL A 106 -5.06 15.38 2.49
C VAL A 106 -5.04 16.35 3.67
N GLN A 107 -4.21 17.41 3.60
CA GLN A 107 -4.14 18.41 4.65
C GLN A 107 -5.47 19.13 4.86
N ALA A 108 -6.29 19.22 3.82
CA ALA A 108 -7.58 19.89 3.91
C ALA A 108 -8.65 19.03 4.57
N ILE A 109 -8.37 17.75 4.84
CA ILE A 109 -9.35 16.85 5.44
C ILE A 109 -9.18 16.86 6.95
N ASP A 110 -10.24 17.22 7.69
CA ASP A 110 -10.18 17.25 9.14
C ASP A 110 -9.96 15.85 9.71
N GLY A 111 -9.10 15.76 10.71
CA GLY A 111 -8.90 14.53 11.44
C GLY A 111 -7.87 13.58 10.84
N VAL A 112 -7.32 13.89 9.68
CA VAL A 112 -6.28 13.06 9.07
C VAL A 112 -4.92 13.53 9.58
N LYS A 113 -4.11 12.60 10.06
CA LYS A 113 -2.77 12.92 10.56
C LYS A 113 -1.77 12.71 9.43
N THR A 114 -0.96 13.73 9.17
CA THR A 114 0.08 13.65 8.15
C THR A 114 1.42 14.01 8.78
N GLY A 115 2.48 13.41 8.25
CA GLY A 115 3.84 13.85 8.55
C GLY A 115 4.20 15.05 7.69
N GLU A 116 5.39 15.58 7.92
CA GLU A 116 5.88 16.73 7.16
C GLU A 116 6.40 16.27 5.80
N MET A 117 6.28 17.17 4.82
CA MET A 117 6.87 16.93 3.51
C MET A 117 8.38 16.87 3.65
N MET A 118 8.99 15.88 3.02
CA MET A 118 10.43 15.68 3.12
C MET A 118 10.98 15.15 1.80
N GLY A 119 12.30 15.14 1.70
CA GLY A 119 12.97 14.62 0.52
C GLY A 119 12.94 15.57 -0.66
N GLY A 120 13.27 15.04 -1.82
CA GLY A 120 13.31 15.83 -3.05
C GLY A 120 14.68 16.34 -3.38
N GLU A 121 15.68 16.08 -2.54
CA GLU A 121 17.06 16.46 -2.80
C GLU A 121 17.92 15.20 -2.81
N GLY A 122 18.82 15.13 -3.78
CA GLY A 122 19.66 13.96 -3.93
C GLY A 122 18.84 12.73 -4.29
N PRO A 123 19.23 11.55 -3.79
CA PRO A 123 18.55 10.33 -4.17
C PRO A 123 17.22 10.09 -3.44
N VAL A 124 16.90 10.90 -2.43
CA VAL A 124 15.68 10.69 -1.64
C VAL A 124 14.50 11.35 -2.36
N PRO A 125 13.48 10.58 -2.74
CA PRO A 125 12.33 11.18 -3.43
C PRO A 125 11.52 12.07 -2.48
N ARG A 126 10.73 12.97 -3.07
CA ARG A 126 9.84 13.84 -2.31
C ARG A 126 8.68 12.99 -1.79
N MET A 127 8.37 13.10 -0.50
CA MET A 127 7.37 12.23 0.11
C MET A 127 6.79 12.82 1.38
N PHE A 128 5.67 12.30 1.81
CA PHE A 128 5.10 12.56 3.14
C PHE A 128 4.35 11.32 3.58
N SER A 129 4.01 11.25 4.87
CA SER A 129 3.27 10.11 5.39
C SER A 129 1.88 10.50 5.83
N ILE A 130 0.97 9.54 5.75
CA ILE A 130 -0.39 9.62 6.29
C ILE A 130 -0.49 8.51 7.34
N GLU A 131 -1.10 8.81 8.48
CA GLU A 131 -1.41 7.78 9.47
C GLU A 131 -2.86 7.36 9.31
N ASP A 132 -3.09 6.04 9.29
CA ASP A 132 -4.47 5.56 9.31
C ASP A 132 -5.01 5.60 10.75
N PRO A 133 -6.30 5.28 10.97
CA PRO A 133 -6.87 5.37 12.33
C PRO A 133 -6.18 4.49 13.36
N ASP A 134 -5.48 3.44 12.94
CA ASP A 134 -4.77 2.55 13.86
C ASP A 134 -3.31 2.94 14.04
N GLY A 135 -2.81 3.93 13.30
CA GLY A 135 -1.42 4.35 13.39
C GLY A 135 -0.51 3.69 12.36
N ASN A 136 -1.06 2.92 11.43
CA ASN A 136 -0.27 2.41 10.31
C ASN A 136 0.11 3.57 9.39
N HIS A 137 1.29 3.49 8.78
CA HIS A 137 1.82 4.59 7.96
C HIS A 137 1.72 4.29 6.48
N ILE A 138 1.24 5.26 5.73
CA ILE A 138 1.18 5.23 4.28
C ILE A 138 2.13 6.31 3.78
N TRP A 139 3.25 5.90 3.19
CA TRP A 139 4.22 6.83 2.63
C TRP A 139 3.82 7.15 1.20
N VAL A 140 3.53 8.41 0.94
CA VAL A 140 3.12 8.88 -0.39
C VAL A 140 4.37 9.46 -1.04
N VAL A 141 4.80 8.85 -2.13
CA VAL A 141 6.10 9.11 -2.74
C VAL A 141 5.90 9.55 -4.17
N GLN A 142 6.62 10.60 -4.57
CA GLN A 142 6.66 10.98 -5.97
C GLN A 142 7.95 10.42 -6.56
N PRO A 143 7.86 9.42 -7.44
CA PRO A 143 9.07 8.86 -8.04
C PRO A 143 9.82 9.89 -8.86
N ALA A 144 11.14 9.72 -8.94
CA ALA A 144 12.01 10.62 -9.69
C ALA A 144 11.70 10.59 -11.19
#